data_7d3adcf5421e0271f575d07604e3c2b7
#
_entry.id   7d3adcf5421e0271f575d07604e3c2b7
#
_cell.length_a   1.000
_cell.length_b   1.000
_cell.length_c   1.000
_cell.angle_alpha   90.00
_cell.angle_beta   90.00
_cell.angle_gamma   90.00
#
_symmetry.space_group_name_H-M   'P 1'
#
loop_
_entity.id
_entity.type
_entity.pdbx_description
1 polymer ?
#
loop_
_entity_poly.entity_id
_entity_poly.type
_entity_poly.pdbx_seq_one_letter_code
_entity_poly.pdbx_strand_id
1 'polypeptide(L)'
;MSAPDARPVRGKRPKSGDPVVDRALALLAAFTEEHRALGLVELSRRAGVPRSTASRLAARLQTWGALERDERGRYVIGLRLFEVASLAPRSHGLREAALPYLEDLHEITRQHVLLAVLDQGAALLVERLSTLGAVEVAYRVGGRMPLHDTGVGLVLLAFADPAVRERTLSTLDASAAATLRRRLADVRRTGVAVFARHKPAAVSSVAVAVRDADDRVVAAVSVVVPVDAAKPQAYEQVVRATALAVSRTLGARRARVR
;
A
#
# COMPACT_ATOMS: atom_id res chain seq x y z
N MET A 1 -48.80 -35.74 -40.08
CA MET A 1 -48.97 -35.04 -38.78
C MET A 1 -47.62 -35.05 -38.10
N SER A 2 -46.86 -33.97 -38.32
CA SER A 2 -45.54 -33.79 -37.71
C SER A 2 -45.69 -33.06 -36.37
N ALA A 3 -45.04 -33.59 -35.32
CA ALA A 3 -44.98 -32.97 -34.00
C ALA A 3 -44.05 -31.73 -34.02
N PRO A 4 -44.36 -30.66 -33.28
CA PRO A 4 -43.54 -29.46 -33.24
C PRO A 4 -42.32 -29.66 -32.36
N ASP A 5 -41.18 -29.24 -32.89
CA ASP A 5 -39.83 -29.18 -32.26
C ASP A 5 -39.84 -28.21 -31.06
N ALA A 6 -39.76 -28.75 -29.87
CA ALA A 6 -39.69 -27.98 -28.63
C ALA A 6 -38.25 -27.47 -28.40
N ARG A 7 -37.97 -26.24 -28.79
CA ARG A 7 -36.71 -25.56 -28.46
C ARG A 7 -36.56 -25.43 -26.96
N PRO A 8 -35.37 -25.72 -26.39
CA PRO A 8 -35.13 -25.59 -24.94
C PRO A 8 -35.22 -24.11 -24.55
N VAL A 9 -36.09 -23.81 -23.61
CA VAL A 9 -36.25 -22.50 -22.98
C VAL A 9 -34.95 -22.16 -22.23
N ARG A 10 -34.22 -21.14 -22.72
CA ARG A 10 -33.07 -20.59 -22.01
C ARG A 10 -33.49 -20.18 -20.61
N GLY A 11 -32.93 -20.83 -19.61
CA GLY A 11 -33.15 -20.53 -18.21
C GLY A 11 -32.93 -19.05 -17.89
N LYS A 12 -33.89 -18.46 -17.18
CA LYS A 12 -33.91 -17.09 -16.71
C LYS A 12 -32.61 -16.80 -15.96
N ARG A 13 -31.79 -15.85 -16.47
CA ARG A 13 -30.59 -15.37 -15.83
C ARG A 13 -30.96 -14.87 -14.42
N PRO A 14 -30.35 -15.34 -13.34
CA PRO A 14 -30.63 -14.78 -12.00
C PRO A 14 -30.34 -13.28 -12.00
N LYS A 15 -31.24 -12.48 -11.45
CA LYS A 15 -31.06 -11.06 -11.28
C LYS A 15 -29.90 -10.83 -10.31
N SER A 16 -28.94 -9.99 -10.72
CA SER A 16 -27.96 -9.30 -9.88
C SER A 16 -27.14 -10.18 -8.91
N GLY A 17 -26.12 -10.85 -9.43
CA GLY A 17 -24.94 -11.19 -8.62
C GLY A 17 -23.76 -10.39 -9.20
N ASP A 18 -22.81 -10.03 -8.37
CA ASP A 18 -21.60 -9.35 -8.80
C ASP A 18 -20.98 -10.05 -10.02
N PRO A 19 -20.35 -9.29 -10.96
CA PRO A 19 -19.67 -9.85 -12.11
C PRO A 19 -18.72 -10.99 -11.71
N VAL A 20 -18.53 -11.97 -12.58
CA VAL A 20 -17.67 -13.13 -12.31
C VAL A 20 -16.25 -12.71 -11.93
N VAL A 21 -15.75 -11.63 -12.56
CA VAL A 21 -14.43 -11.06 -12.29
C VAL A 21 -14.36 -10.51 -10.86
N ASP A 22 -15.37 -9.75 -10.43
CA ASP A 22 -15.40 -9.17 -9.08
C ASP A 22 -15.39 -10.24 -8.00
N ARG A 23 -16.15 -11.34 -8.21
CA ARG A 23 -16.13 -12.49 -7.31
C ARG A 23 -14.78 -13.22 -7.28
N ALA A 24 -14.09 -13.31 -8.42
CA ALA A 24 -12.74 -13.88 -8.48
C ALA A 24 -11.74 -12.99 -7.75
N LEU A 25 -11.81 -11.67 -7.93
CA LEU A 25 -10.99 -10.70 -7.21
C LEU A 25 -11.29 -10.69 -5.70
N ALA A 26 -12.55 -10.86 -5.31
CA ALA A 26 -12.93 -10.99 -3.89
C ALA A 26 -12.29 -12.22 -3.23
N LEU A 27 -12.10 -13.33 -3.95
CA LEU A 27 -11.34 -14.48 -3.44
C LEU A 27 -9.86 -14.11 -3.16
N LEU A 28 -9.22 -13.36 -4.04
CA LEU A 28 -7.85 -12.89 -3.82
C LEU A 28 -7.78 -11.89 -2.66
N ALA A 29 -8.75 -10.99 -2.54
CA ALA A 29 -8.84 -10.01 -1.46
C ALA A 29 -9.14 -10.64 -0.08
N ALA A 30 -9.59 -11.90 -0.03
CA ALA A 30 -9.83 -12.62 1.23
C ALA A 30 -8.54 -12.96 2.00
N PHE A 31 -7.39 -12.96 1.34
CA PHE A 31 -6.10 -13.20 1.96
C PHE A 31 -5.58 -11.94 2.66
N THR A 32 -5.12 -12.11 3.90
CA THR A 32 -4.52 -11.05 4.71
C THR A 32 -3.22 -11.55 5.34
N GLU A 33 -2.53 -10.70 6.08
CA GLU A 33 -1.31 -11.09 6.79
C GLU A 33 -1.56 -12.21 7.79
N GLU A 34 -2.67 -12.13 8.53
CA GLU A 34 -3.07 -13.14 9.51
C GLU A 34 -3.67 -14.39 8.83
N HIS A 35 -4.07 -14.28 7.57
CA HIS A 35 -4.77 -15.31 6.83
C HIS A 35 -4.12 -15.58 5.47
N ARG A 36 -2.86 -16.01 5.50
CA ARG A 36 -2.05 -16.28 4.29
C ARG A 36 -2.41 -17.63 3.64
N ALA A 37 -3.03 -18.53 4.36
CA ALA A 37 -3.47 -19.83 3.87
C ALA A 37 -4.90 -20.13 4.34
N LEU A 38 -5.81 -20.34 3.39
CA LEU A 38 -7.25 -20.45 3.62
C LEU A 38 -7.80 -21.78 3.08
N GLY A 39 -8.56 -22.51 3.89
CA GLY A 39 -9.41 -23.59 3.39
C GLY A 39 -10.57 -23.04 2.57
N LEU A 40 -11.19 -23.87 1.71
CA LEU A 40 -12.30 -23.45 0.84
C LEU A 40 -13.47 -22.81 1.61
N VAL A 41 -13.81 -23.34 2.77
CA VAL A 41 -14.93 -22.82 3.59
C VAL A 41 -14.63 -21.40 4.05
N GLU A 42 -13.45 -21.19 4.60
CA GLU A 42 -13.03 -19.88 5.10
C GLU A 42 -12.84 -18.86 3.95
N LEU A 43 -12.25 -19.30 2.84
CA LEU A 43 -12.11 -18.49 1.63
C LEU A 43 -13.49 -18.04 1.10
N SER A 44 -14.46 -18.93 1.02
CA SER A 44 -15.84 -18.62 0.62
C SER A 44 -16.50 -17.61 1.56
N ARG A 45 -16.38 -17.82 2.87
CA ARG A 45 -16.94 -16.95 3.91
C ARG A 45 -16.36 -15.55 3.84
N ARG A 46 -15.04 -15.43 3.78
CA ARG A 46 -14.33 -14.13 3.76
C ARG A 46 -14.58 -13.34 2.48
N ALA A 47 -14.65 -14.03 1.35
CA ALA A 47 -14.93 -13.43 0.06
C ALA A 47 -16.41 -13.07 -0.14
N GLY A 48 -17.33 -13.50 0.75
CA GLY A 48 -18.76 -13.30 0.56
C GLY A 48 -19.34 -14.06 -0.64
N VAL A 49 -18.67 -15.12 -1.10
CA VAL A 49 -19.03 -15.88 -2.31
C VAL A 49 -19.55 -17.28 -1.93
N PRO A 50 -20.68 -17.75 -2.48
CA PRO A 50 -21.18 -19.11 -2.20
C PRO A 50 -20.13 -20.19 -2.47
N ARG A 51 -20.07 -21.23 -1.58
CA ARG A 51 -19.01 -22.26 -1.59
C ARG A 51 -18.82 -22.94 -2.94
N SER A 52 -19.89 -23.28 -3.66
CA SER A 52 -19.82 -23.88 -5.00
C SER A 52 -19.19 -22.95 -6.02
N THR A 53 -19.53 -21.65 -5.97
CA THR A 53 -18.93 -20.63 -6.82
C THR A 53 -17.47 -20.39 -6.45
N ALA A 54 -17.15 -20.29 -5.15
CA ALA A 54 -15.79 -20.12 -4.65
C ALA A 54 -14.89 -21.28 -5.10
N SER A 55 -15.37 -22.53 -4.99
CA SER A 55 -14.64 -23.72 -5.45
C SER A 55 -14.30 -23.65 -6.94
N ARG A 56 -15.29 -23.31 -7.79
CA ARG A 56 -15.08 -23.19 -9.25
C ARG A 56 -14.14 -22.06 -9.62
N LEU A 57 -14.27 -20.89 -8.97
CA LEU A 57 -13.40 -19.74 -9.24
C LEU A 57 -11.99 -19.99 -8.73
N ALA A 58 -11.83 -20.55 -7.52
CA ALA A 58 -10.52 -20.91 -6.98
C ALA A 58 -9.79 -21.92 -7.86
N ALA A 59 -10.48 -22.93 -8.42
CA ALA A 59 -9.89 -23.85 -9.40
C ALA A 59 -9.39 -23.12 -10.65
N ARG A 60 -10.12 -22.13 -11.17
CA ARG A 60 -9.68 -21.32 -12.30
C ARG A 60 -8.49 -20.43 -11.95
N LEU A 61 -8.50 -19.80 -10.79
CA LEU A 61 -7.37 -19.00 -10.29
C LEU A 61 -6.13 -19.89 -10.08
N GLN A 62 -6.32 -21.14 -9.59
CA GLN A 62 -5.25 -22.12 -9.46
C GLN A 62 -4.68 -22.56 -10.83
N THR A 63 -5.55 -22.85 -11.81
CA THR A 63 -5.10 -23.18 -13.17
C THR A 63 -4.27 -22.06 -13.80
N TRP A 64 -4.62 -20.80 -13.51
CA TRP A 64 -3.85 -19.64 -13.99
C TRP A 64 -2.58 -19.39 -13.18
N GLY A 65 -2.47 -19.94 -11.97
CA GLY A 65 -1.35 -19.72 -11.04
C GLY A 65 -1.51 -18.53 -10.09
N ALA A 66 -2.71 -17.90 -10.04
CA ALA A 66 -3.00 -16.84 -9.06
C ALA A 66 -3.19 -17.40 -7.64
N LEU A 67 -3.63 -18.65 -7.52
CA LEU A 67 -3.70 -19.42 -6.29
C LEU A 67 -2.90 -20.71 -6.45
N GLU A 68 -2.34 -21.17 -5.34
CA GLU A 68 -1.68 -22.47 -5.21
C GLU A 68 -2.24 -23.20 -3.99
N ARG A 69 -1.85 -24.46 -3.80
CA ARG A 69 -2.16 -25.20 -2.58
C ARG A 69 -0.89 -25.48 -1.79
N ASP A 70 -0.97 -25.22 -0.49
CA ASP A 70 0.09 -25.64 0.43
C ASP A 70 0.04 -27.17 0.69
N GLU A 71 1.00 -27.68 1.45
CA GLU A 71 1.11 -29.10 1.80
C GLU A 71 -0.13 -29.65 2.55
N ARG A 72 -0.91 -28.77 3.17
CA ARG A 72 -2.16 -29.10 3.88
C ARG A 72 -3.40 -28.94 2.99
N GLY A 73 -3.23 -28.69 1.69
CA GLY A 73 -4.30 -28.51 0.71
C GLY A 73 -5.07 -27.20 0.85
N ARG A 74 -4.58 -26.22 1.64
CA ARG A 74 -5.18 -24.89 1.76
C ARG A 74 -4.73 -24.02 0.59
N TYR A 75 -5.59 -23.08 0.18
CA TYR A 75 -5.22 -22.09 -0.83
C TYR A 75 -4.25 -21.05 -0.25
N VAL A 76 -3.25 -20.70 -1.03
CA VAL A 76 -2.30 -19.61 -0.83
C VAL A 76 -2.21 -18.77 -2.09
N ILE A 77 -1.71 -17.53 -2.00
CA ILE A 77 -1.43 -16.70 -3.17
C ILE A 77 -0.33 -17.36 -3.98
N GLY A 78 -0.58 -17.56 -5.29
CA GLY A 78 0.35 -18.18 -6.22
C GLY A 78 1.43 -17.22 -6.74
N LEU A 79 2.57 -17.78 -7.10
CA LEU A 79 3.75 -17.01 -7.53
C LEU A 79 3.51 -16.19 -8.81
N ARG A 80 2.60 -16.62 -9.68
CA ARG A 80 2.28 -15.89 -10.92
C ARG A 80 1.72 -14.49 -10.66
N LEU A 81 1.05 -14.24 -9.53
CA LEU A 81 0.65 -12.88 -9.14
C LEU A 81 1.85 -11.99 -8.88
N PHE A 82 2.93 -12.54 -8.28
CA PHE A 82 4.19 -11.80 -8.11
C PHE A 82 4.85 -11.49 -9.46
N GLU A 83 4.89 -12.45 -10.40
CA GLU A 83 5.42 -12.23 -11.76
C GLU A 83 4.71 -11.04 -12.44
N VAL A 84 3.37 -11.02 -12.40
CA VAL A 84 2.59 -9.92 -13.00
C VAL A 84 2.77 -8.62 -12.22
N ALA A 85 2.78 -8.68 -10.88
CA ALA A 85 2.95 -7.50 -10.04
C ALA A 85 4.34 -6.85 -10.20
N SER A 86 5.38 -7.65 -10.50
CA SER A 86 6.74 -7.14 -10.75
C SER A 86 6.83 -6.24 -11.98
N LEU A 87 5.88 -6.32 -12.90
CA LEU A 87 5.79 -5.46 -14.08
C LEU A 87 5.12 -4.10 -13.80
N ALA A 88 4.62 -3.87 -12.58
CA ALA A 88 3.93 -2.63 -12.25
C ALA A 88 4.91 -1.45 -12.11
N PRO A 89 4.90 -0.43 -13.00
CA PRO A 89 5.94 0.61 -13.04
C PRO A 89 5.96 1.49 -11.80
N ARG A 90 4.80 1.71 -11.14
CA ARG A 90 4.69 2.55 -9.93
C ARG A 90 5.26 1.90 -8.65
N SER A 91 5.47 0.60 -8.66
CA SER A 91 6.04 -0.13 -7.53
C SER A 91 7.44 -0.66 -7.85
N HIS A 92 7.59 -1.43 -8.90
CA HIS A 92 8.86 -2.09 -9.23
C HIS A 92 9.92 -1.10 -9.70
N GLY A 93 9.65 -0.28 -10.71
CA GLY A 93 10.62 0.71 -11.21
C GLY A 93 11.00 1.77 -10.16
N LEU A 94 10.04 2.22 -9.35
CA LEU A 94 10.33 3.12 -8.23
C LEU A 94 11.18 2.44 -7.16
N ARG A 95 10.84 1.21 -6.79
CA ARG A 95 11.58 0.41 -5.81
C ARG A 95 13.01 0.18 -6.26
N GLU A 96 13.21 -0.26 -7.49
CA GLU A 96 14.52 -0.52 -8.07
C GLU A 96 15.39 0.75 -8.08
N ALA A 97 14.84 1.87 -8.51
CA ALA A 97 15.53 3.17 -8.50
C ALA A 97 15.87 3.67 -7.09
N ALA A 98 15.04 3.36 -6.10
CA ALA A 98 15.21 3.85 -4.73
C ALA A 98 16.09 2.94 -3.87
N LEU A 99 16.09 1.63 -4.12
CA LEU A 99 16.65 0.62 -3.22
C LEU A 99 18.10 0.91 -2.76
N PRO A 100 19.06 1.24 -3.62
CA PRO A 100 20.44 1.52 -3.18
C PRO A 100 20.50 2.65 -2.15
N TYR A 101 19.74 3.71 -2.36
CA TYR A 101 19.72 4.87 -1.44
C TYR A 101 18.98 4.57 -0.14
N LEU A 102 17.99 3.65 -0.17
CA LEU A 102 17.31 3.21 1.04
C LEU A 102 18.20 2.29 1.86
N GLU A 103 19.03 1.45 1.23
CA GLU A 103 20.04 0.61 1.87
C GLU A 103 21.11 1.48 2.56
N ASP A 104 21.64 2.49 1.88
CA ASP A 104 22.56 3.47 2.46
C ASP A 104 21.94 4.18 3.69
N LEU A 105 20.67 4.65 3.54
CA LEU A 105 19.97 5.30 4.64
C LEU A 105 19.77 4.36 5.82
N HIS A 106 19.44 3.10 5.54
CA HIS A 106 19.28 2.08 6.57
C HIS A 106 20.61 1.76 7.29
N GLU A 107 21.69 1.63 6.53
CA GLU A 107 23.03 1.37 7.04
C GLU A 107 23.51 2.51 7.97
N ILE A 108 23.30 3.76 7.54
CA ILE A 108 23.69 4.97 8.31
C ILE A 108 22.86 5.11 9.59
N THR A 109 21.55 4.88 9.49
CA THR A 109 20.62 5.17 10.59
C THR A 109 20.41 3.99 11.53
N ARG A 110 20.56 2.77 11.04
CA ARG A 110 20.21 1.51 11.72
C ARG A 110 18.78 1.48 12.24
N GLN A 111 17.88 2.20 11.55
CA GLN A 111 16.48 2.33 11.88
C GLN A 111 15.61 1.76 10.75
N HIS A 112 14.30 1.65 10.97
CA HIS A 112 13.39 1.28 9.87
C HIS A 112 13.36 2.37 8.82
N VAL A 113 13.54 1.97 7.57
CA VAL A 113 13.38 2.83 6.38
C VAL A 113 12.17 2.36 5.62
N LEU A 114 11.26 3.28 5.29
CA LEU A 114 10.04 3.00 4.56
C LEU A 114 9.99 3.82 3.27
N LEU A 115 9.53 3.20 2.18
CA LEU A 115 9.14 3.85 0.93
C LEU A 115 7.67 3.58 0.68
N ALA A 116 6.86 4.62 0.50
CA ALA A 116 5.43 4.49 0.26
C ALA A 116 4.96 5.38 -0.89
N VAL A 117 3.89 4.96 -1.57
CA VAL A 117 3.21 5.71 -2.63
C VAL A 117 1.76 5.97 -2.25
N LEU A 118 1.17 7.03 -2.81
CA LEU A 118 -0.27 7.27 -2.69
C LEU A 118 -1.03 6.36 -3.66
N ASP A 119 -1.92 5.53 -3.12
CA ASP A 119 -2.77 4.67 -3.92
C ASP A 119 -4.17 4.54 -3.31
N GLN A 120 -5.20 4.84 -4.12
CA GLN A 120 -6.62 4.72 -3.73
C GLN A 120 -6.95 5.33 -2.35
N GLY A 121 -6.38 6.50 -2.03
CA GLY A 121 -6.66 7.22 -0.78
C GLY A 121 -5.95 6.67 0.47
N ALA A 122 -4.95 5.82 0.30
CA ALA A 122 -4.08 5.31 1.35
C ALA A 122 -2.61 5.41 0.94
N ALA A 123 -1.68 5.35 1.89
CA ALA A 123 -0.28 5.15 1.61
C ALA A 123 -0.01 3.64 1.46
N LEU A 124 0.41 3.19 0.28
CA LEU A 124 0.81 1.82 0.01
C LEU A 124 2.31 1.68 0.28
N LEU A 125 2.69 0.76 1.18
CA LEU A 125 4.10 0.50 1.49
C LEU A 125 4.75 -0.32 0.37
N VAL A 126 5.72 0.26 -0.31
CA VAL A 126 6.43 -0.35 -1.46
C VAL A 126 7.69 -1.08 -1.00
N GLU A 127 8.42 -0.49 -0.05
CA GLU A 127 9.63 -1.10 0.50
C GLU A 127 9.77 -0.79 2.00
N ARG A 128 10.34 -1.76 2.73
CA ARG A 128 10.68 -1.64 4.14
C ARG A 128 12.00 -2.34 4.44
N LEU A 129 12.99 -1.57 4.86
CA LEU A 129 14.22 -2.10 5.44
C LEU A 129 14.12 -2.03 6.96
N SER A 130 14.48 -3.09 7.64
CA SER A 130 14.29 -3.23 9.10
C SER A 130 15.49 -3.86 9.76
N THR A 131 15.89 -3.33 10.92
CA THR A 131 16.94 -3.91 11.75
C THR A 131 16.33 -4.90 12.75
N LEU A 132 17.01 -6.00 13.00
CA LEU A 132 16.64 -6.94 14.06
C LEU A 132 16.69 -6.22 15.42
N GLY A 133 15.62 -6.39 16.22
CA GLY A 133 15.50 -5.74 17.53
C GLY A 133 15.04 -4.28 17.49
N ALA A 134 14.78 -3.70 16.30
CA ALA A 134 14.14 -2.40 16.18
C ALA A 134 12.67 -2.43 16.63
N VAL A 135 12.08 -1.25 16.88
CA VAL A 135 10.67 -1.12 17.26
C VAL A 135 9.75 -1.81 16.24
N GLU A 136 8.71 -2.46 16.72
CA GLU A 136 7.77 -3.13 15.81
C GLU A 136 7.02 -2.12 14.92
N VAL A 137 7.19 -2.24 13.62
CA VAL A 137 6.43 -1.47 12.62
C VAL A 137 5.26 -2.32 12.15
N ALA A 138 4.05 -1.86 12.45
CA ALA A 138 2.81 -2.58 12.21
C ALA A 138 2.47 -2.81 10.71
N TYR A 139 3.24 -2.25 9.78
CA TYR A 139 2.94 -2.30 8.35
C TYR A 139 3.98 -3.12 7.58
N ARG A 140 3.50 -3.97 6.67
CA ARG A 140 4.31 -4.78 5.76
C ARG A 140 4.35 -4.19 4.35
N VAL A 141 5.31 -4.60 3.54
CA VAL A 141 5.32 -4.31 2.09
C VAL A 141 4.02 -4.83 1.46
N GLY A 142 3.40 -4.01 0.61
CA GLY A 142 2.06 -4.23 0.07
C GLY A 142 0.91 -3.87 1.03
N GLY A 143 1.22 -3.50 2.29
CA GLY A 143 0.22 -3.03 3.27
C GLY A 143 -0.18 -1.58 3.04
N ARG A 144 -1.42 -1.24 3.40
CA ARG A 144 -1.99 0.11 3.32
C ARG A 144 -1.94 0.80 4.68
N MET A 145 -1.53 2.04 4.68
CA MET A 145 -1.39 2.88 5.87
C MET A 145 -2.31 4.10 5.78
N PRO A 146 -2.94 4.53 6.90
CA PRO A 146 -3.71 5.76 6.93
C PRO A 146 -2.85 6.98 6.56
N LEU A 147 -3.40 7.86 5.72
CA LEU A 147 -2.69 9.08 5.30
C LEU A 147 -2.49 10.08 6.43
N HIS A 148 -3.43 10.18 7.37
CA HIS A 148 -3.41 11.15 8.46
C HIS A 148 -2.63 10.69 9.70
N ASP A 149 -2.30 9.39 9.79
CA ASP A 149 -1.75 8.75 10.99
C ASP A 149 -0.36 8.09 10.74
N THR A 150 0.36 8.57 9.74
CA THR A 150 1.73 8.12 9.44
C THR A 150 2.55 9.26 8.84
N GLY A 151 3.88 9.25 9.05
CA GLY A 151 4.76 10.28 8.50
C GLY A 151 4.75 10.29 6.97
N VAL A 152 4.90 9.14 6.32
CA VAL A 152 4.80 9.02 4.85
C VAL A 152 3.41 9.41 4.36
N GLY A 153 2.36 9.07 5.10
CA GLY A 153 0.99 9.44 4.77
C GLY A 153 0.78 10.96 4.79
N LEU A 154 1.30 11.66 5.78
CA LEU A 154 1.24 13.13 5.86
C LEU A 154 1.94 13.79 4.68
N VAL A 155 3.10 13.29 4.28
CA VAL A 155 3.81 13.79 3.10
C VAL A 155 2.97 13.57 1.84
N LEU A 156 2.52 12.35 1.61
CA LEU A 156 1.71 12.02 0.43
C LEU A 156 0.42 12.83 0.39
N LEU A 157 -0.27 12.98 1.52
CA LEU A 157 -1.52 13.73 1.63
C LEU A 157 -1.30 15.23 1.40
N ALA A 158 -0.18 15.80 1.89
CA ALA A 158 0.12 17.22 1.74
C ALA A 158 0.19 17.65 0.28
N PHE A 159 0.70 16.75 -0.59
CA PHE A 159 0.88 17.00 -2.03
C PHE A 159 -0.15 16.27 -2.91
N ALA A 160 -1.13 15.58 -2.32
CA ALA A 160 -2.21 14.93 -3.04
C ALA A 160 -3.18 15.91 -3.69
N ASP A 161 -4.01 15.42 -4.61
CA ASP A 161 -5.12 16.19 -5.16
C ASP A 161 -6.07 16.71 -4.08
N PRO A 162 -6.67 17.89 -4.25
CA PRO A 162 -7.64 18.45 -3.29
C PRO A 162 -8.73 17.47 -2.90
N ALA A 163 -9.27 16.71 -3.86
CA ALA A 163 -10.32 15.72 -3.60
C ALA A 163 -9.89 14.60 -2.65
N VAL A 164 -8.63 14.16 -2.70
CA VAL A 164 -8.09 13.16 -1.76
C VAL A 164 -7.96 13.76 -0.36
N ARG A 165 -7.47 15.00 -0.26
CA ARG A 165 -7.36 15.71 1.01
C ARG A 165 -8.72 15.91 1.69
N GLU A 166 -9.70 16.41 0.94
CA GLU A 166 -11.04 16.64 1.48
C GLU A 166 -11.73 15.34 1.91
N ARG A 167 -11.61 14.25 1.14
CA ARG A 167 -12.12 12.93 1.57
C ARG A 167 -11.46 12.46 2.88
N THR A 168 -10.15 12.65 3.02
CA THR A 168 -9.47 12.27 4.28
C THR A 168 -9.92 13.16 5.43
N LEU A 169 -10.07 14.47 5.23
CA LEU A 169 -10.51 15.41 6.25
C LEU A 169 -11.97 15.15 6.68
N SER A 170 -12.83 14.74 5.75
CA SER A 170 -14.25 14.45 6.06
C SER A 170 -14.47 13.20 6.91
N THR A 171 -13.47 12.34 7.06
CA THR A 171 -13.54 11.17 7.96
C THR A 171 -13.19 11.50 9.42
N LEU A 172 -12.75 12.73 9.69
CA LEU A 172 -12.28 13.19 10.99
C LEU A 172 -13.29 14.16 11.64
N ASP A 173 -13.25 14.25 12.96
CA ASP A 173 -13.96 15.34 13.64
C ASP A 173 -13.35 16.72 13.32
N ALA A 174 -14.07 17.78 13.61
CA ALA A 174 -13.68 19.16 13.27
C ALA A 174 -12.32 19.57 13.86
N SER A 175 -12.00 19.13 15.08
CA SER A 175 -10.74 19.45 15.77
C SER A 175 -9.56 18.72 15.14
N ALA A 176 -9.71 17.41 14.89
CA ALA A 176 -8.70 16.60 14.22
C ALA A 176 -8.47 17.08 12.78
N ALA A 177 -9.53 17.43 12.05
CA ALA A 177 -9.44 17.98 10.70
C ALA A 177 -8.69 19.33 10.68
N ALA A 178 -8.97 20.24 11.62
CA ALA A 178 -8.25 21.51 11.74
C ALA A 178 -6.77 21.30 12.06
N THR A 179 -6.45 20.35 12.93
CA THR A 179 -5.07 19.98 13.28
C THR A 179 -4.35 19.39 12.07
N LEU A 180 -5.01 18.49 11.33
CA LEU A 180 -4.44 17.89 10.12
C LEU A 180 -4.19 18.98 9.06
N ARG A 181 -5.10 19.91 8.82
CA ARG A 181 -4.89 21.03 7.87
C ARG A 181 -3.62 21.83 8.19
N ARG A 182 -3.39 22.16 9.47
CA ARG A 182 -2.16 22.85 9.89
C ARG A 182 -0.92 22.03 9.61
N ARG A 183 -0.91 20.74 9.98
CA ARG A 183 0.22 19.82 9.70
C ARG A 183 0.51 19.73 8.20
N LEU A 184 -0.52 19.60 7.37
CA LEU A 184 -0.34 19.54 5.90
C LEU A 184 0.21 20.85 5.33
N ALA A 185 -0.18 22.01 5.87
CA ALA A 185 0.37 23.30 5.50
C ALA A 185 1.87 23.39 5.86
N ASP A 186 2.25 22.93 7.06
CA ASP A 186 3.64 22.87 7.49
C ASP A 186 4.48 21.93 6.61
N VAL A 187 3.96 20.74 6.28
CA VAL A 187 4.64 19.81 5.38
C VAL A 187 4.85 20.42 4.00
N ARG A 188 3.87 21.14 3.44
CA ARG A 188 4.04 21.84 2.16
C ARG A 188 5.10 22.94 2.22
N ARG A 189 5.19 23.67 3.33
CA ARG A 189 6.15 24.74 3.54
C ARG A 189 7.56 24.22 3.78
N THR A 190 7.72 23.16 4.58
CA THR A 190 9.04 22.64 4.99
C THR A 190 9.53 21.48 4.12
N GLY A 191 8.64 20.78 3.43
CA GLY A 191 8.92 19.55 2.69
C GLY A 191 9.11 18.32 3.58
N VAL A 192 8.89 18.43 4.91
CA VAL A 192 9.11 17.36 5.89
C VAL A 192 7.88 17.15 6.75
N ALA A 193 7.56 15.89 7.03
CA ALA A 193 6.62 15.51 8.06
C ALA A 193 7.37 14.86 9.24
N VAL A 194 7.16 15.39 10.44
CA VAL A 194 7.50 14.71 11.68
C VAL A 194 6.22 14.22 12.31
N PHE A 195 6.20 12.95 12.65
CA PHE A 195 5.01 12.29 13.18
C PHE A 195 5.38 11.37 14.34
N ALA A 196 4.59 11.40 15.41
CA ALA A 196 4.74 10.51 16.54
C ALA A 196 3.38 9.93 16.94
N ARG A 197 3.38 8.67 17.34
CA ARG A 197 2.22 7.99 17.92
C ARG A 197 2.67 7.05 19.04
N HIS A 198 1.74 6.77 19.96
CA HIS A 198 2.00 5.89 21.09
C HIS A 198 1.29 4.53 20.97
N LYS A 199 0.32 4.38 20.10
CA LYS A 199 -0.46 3.14 19.88
C LYS A 199 -0.56 2.83 18.38
N PRO A 200 -0.56 1.55 17.95
CA PRO A 200 -0.32 0.34 18.75
C PRO A 200 1.13 0.22 19.25
N ALA A 201 2.11 0.82 18.58
CA ALA A 201 3.51 0.90 19.01
C ALA A 201 3.91 2.37 19.18
N ALA A 202 4.74 2.65 20.20
CA ALA A 202 5.29 3.97 20.46
C ALA A 202 6.42 4.28 19.47
N VAL A 203 6.08 4.90 18.34
CA VAL A 203 7.01 5.21 17.26
C VAL A 203 6.96 6.68 16.88
N SER A 204 8.08 7.18 16.44
CA SER A 204 8.23 8.48 15.81
C SER A 204 8.87 8.33 14.43
N SER A 205 8.57 9.24 13.52
CA SER A 205 9.12 9.20 12.17
C SER A 205 9.38 10.58 11.61
N VAL A 206 10.38 10.67 10.74
CA VAL A 206 10.59 11.80 9.84
C VAL A 206 10.45 11.30 8.41
N ALA A 207 9.66 12.00 7.60
CA ALA A 207 9.35 11.64 6.22
C ALA A 207 9.54 12.82 5.28
N VAL A 208 9.99 12.55 4.05
CA VAL A 208 10.27 13.54 3.00
C VAL A 208 9.71 13.05 1.67
N ALA A 209 9.26 13.98 0.82
CA ALA A 209 8.72 13.70 -0.49
C ALA A 209 9.80 13.31 -1.50
N VAL A 210 9.51 12.30 -2.31
CA VAL A 210 10.25 11.93 -3.52
C VAL A 210 9.48 12.47 -4.73
N ARG A 211 10.19 13.10 -5.66
CA ARG A 211 9.61 13.77 -6.84
C ARG A 211 10.10 13.12 -8.14
N ASP A 212 9.28 13.21 -9.16
CA ASP A 212 9.62 12.80 -10.53
C ASP A 212 10.19 13.97 -11.37
N ALA A 213 10.38 13.71 -12.66
CA ALA A 213 10.88 14.69 -13.63
C ALA A 213 9.98 15.94 -13.81
N ASP A 214 8.70 15.81 -13.52
CA ASP A 214 7.70 16.88 -13.59
C ASP A 214 7.51 17.61 -12.26
N ASP A 215 8.39 17.37 -11.28
CA ASP A 215 8.34 17.90 -9.90
C ASP A 215 7.09 17.43 -9.11
N ARG A 216 6.43 16.37 -9.55
CA ARG A 216 5.29 15.78 -8.85
C ARG A 216 5.77 14.85 -7.75
N VAL A 217 5.10 14.89 -6.60
CA VAL A 217 5.38 13.94 -5.51
C VAL A 217 4.80 12.57 -5.89
N VAL A 218 5.69 11.61 -6.11
CA VAL A 218 5.35 10.24 -6.52
C VAL A 218 5.49 9.24 -5.38
N ALA A 219 6.30 9.56 -4.36
CA ALA A 219 6.51 8.71 -3.20
C ALA A 219 6.89 9.55 -1.97
N ALA A 220 6.98 8.87 -0.82
CA ALA A 220 7.59 9.40 0.40
C ALA A 220 8.56 8.39 0.99
N VAL A 221 9.72 8.86 1.44
CA VAL A 221 10.72 8.09 2.21
C VAL A 221 10.66 8.52 3.66
N SER A 222 10.77 7.59 4.58
CA SER A 222 10.85 7.91 6.02
C SER A 222 11.82 7.00 6.78
N VAL A 223 12.34 7.56 7.88
CA VAL A 223 12.96 6.79 8.96
C VAL A 223 11.97 6.74 10.12
N VAL A 224 11.80 5.55 10.71
CA VAL A 224 10.93 5.30 11.87
C VAL A 224 11.79 4.83 13.03
N VAL A 225 11.65 5.49 14.18
CA VAL A 225 12.42 5.27 15.42
C VAL A 225 11.47 5.03 16.60
N PRO A 226 11.92 4.39 17.69
CA PRO A 226 11.18 4.39 18.95
C PRO A 226 10.96 5.84 19.42
N VAL A 227 9.80 6.14 19.99
CA VAL A 227 9.46 7.52 20.43
C VAL A 227 10.43 8.05 21.50
N ASP A 228 10.98 7.16 22.32
CA ASP A 228 11.84 7.49 23.45
C ASP A 228 13.35 7.41 23.15
N ALA A 229 13.75 6.85 21.99
CA ALA A 229 15.17 6.55 21.71
C ALA A 229 15.93 7.66 20.99
N ALA A 230 15.28 8.45 20.13
CA ALA A 230 15.91 9.56 19.44
C ALA A 230 14.86 10.58 18.96
N LYS A 231 15.25 11.85 18.92
CA LYS A 231 14.43 12.87 18.27
C LYS A 231 14.48 12.61 16.76
N PRO A 232 13.34 12.33 16.09
CA PRO A 232 13.33 11.99 14.67
C PRO A 232 13.93 13.10 13.79
N GLN A 233 13.91 14.35 14.27
CA GLN A 233 14.54 15.49 13.61
C GLN A 233 16.06 15.32 13.38
N ALA A 234 16.74 14.51 14.18
CA ALA A 234 18.15 14.22 13.99
C ALA A 234 18.43 13.50 12.66
N TYR A 235 17.44 12.81 12.12
CA TYR A 235 17.52 12.10 10.84
C TYR A 235 17.03 12.93 9.63
N GLU A 236 16.52 14.15 9.86
CA GLU A 236 15.91 14.96 8.80
C GLU A 236 16.86 15.18 7.62
N GLN A 237 18.11 15.55 7.89
CA GLN A 237 19.06 15.87 6.82
C GLN A 237 19.42 14.65 5.97
N VAL A 238 19.62 13.50 6.58
CA VAL A 238 19.95 12.27 5.83
C VAL A 238 18.73 11.77 5.04
N VAL A 239 17.51 11.84 5.60
CA VAL A 239 16.29 11.48 4.87
C VAL A 239 16.05 12.43 3.69
N ARG A 240 16.31 13.75 3.85
CA ARG A 240 16.25 14.73 2.75
C ARG A 240 17.27 14.40 1.66
N ALA A 241 18.51 14.09 2.02
CA ALA A 241 19.54 13.73 1.06
C ALA A 241 19.14 12.47 0.26
N THR A 242 18.66 11.44 0.95
CA THR A 242 18.15 10.21 0.33
C THR A 242 16.98 10.49 -0.62
N ALA A 243 15.94 11.21 -0.16
CA ALA A 243 14.79 11.55 -0.98
C ALA A 243 15.19 12.37 -2.25
N LEU A 244 16.16 13.27 -2.11
CA LEU A 244 16.70 14.03 -3.23
C LEU A 244 17.49 13.13 -4.19
N ALA A 245 18.28 12.19 -3.71
CA ALA A 245 19.03 11.24 -4.53
C ALA A 245 18.07 10.36 -5.35
N VAL A 246 17.06 9.78 -4.70
CA VAL A 246 16.00 9.02 -5.37
C VAL A 246 15.28 9.87 -6.41
N SER A 247 14.90 11.11 -6.06
CA SER A 247 14.20 12.02 -6.98
C SER A 247 15.05 12.31 -8.22
N ARG A 248 16.36 12.49 -8.07
CA ARG A 248 17.27 12.71 -9.22
C ARG A 248 17.34 11.48 -10.12
N THR A 249 17.39 10.29 -9.56
CA THR A 249 17.36 9.02 -10.32
C THR A 249 16.05 8.88 -11.09
N LEU A 250 14.94 9.42 -10.56
CA LEU A 250 13.64 9.48 -11.25
C LEU A 250 13.53 10.67 -12.22
N GLY A 251 14.62 11.42 -12.46
CA GLY A 251 14.66 12.49 -13.43
C GLY A 251 14.27 13.87 -12.90
N ALA A 252 14.08 14.03 -11.58
CA ALA A 252 13.79 15.35 -11.02
C ALA A 252 14.95 16.33 -11.30
N ARG A 253 14.63 17.46 -11.93
CA ARG A 253 15.60 18.52 -12.19
C ARG A 253 15.87 19.27 -10.89
N ARG A 254 17.10 19.77 -10.71
CA ARG A 254 17.42 20.66 -9.58
C ARG A 254 16.38 21.79 -9.55
N ALA A 255 15.66 21.93 -8.44
CA ALA A 255 14.91 23.16 -8.21
C ALA A 255 15.91 24.32 -8.36
N ARG A 256 15.69 25.20 -9.30
CA ARG A 256 16.43 26.47 -9.37
C ARG A 256 16.09 27.17 -8.05
N VAL A 257 17.09 27.31 -7.19
CA VAL A 257 17.01 28.19 -6.03
C VAL A 257 16.71 29.57 -6.59
N ARG A 258 15.49 30.07 -6.37
CA ARG A 258 15.12 31.47 -6.57
C ARG A 258 15.37 32.23 -5.29
#